data_e4ace51bcfeefed225ce4ffe34d2f491
#
_entry.id   e4ace51bcfeefed225ce4ffe34d2f491
#
_cell.length_a   1.000
_cell.length_b   1.000
_cell.length_c   1.000
_cell.angle_alpha   90.00
_cell.angle_beta   90.00
_cell.angle_gamma   90.00
#
_symmetry.space_group_name_H-M   'P 1'
#
loop_
_entity.id
_entity.type
_entity.pdbx_description
1 polymer ?
#
loop_
_entity_poly.entity_id
_entity_poly.type
_entity_poly.pdbx_seq_one_letter_code
_entity_poly.pdbx_strand_id
1 'polypeptide(L)'
;MRRAPGYIILTLAIAALGPAAGAQSPAYAAATASLGDTAIDPSIVRLIESASTRGLPSGPLLAKIREGRLKRATTPRIRTALTALVTRLDSARAALGPSATVDELVAGADALAAGANADAVRAVRAASLGQPASAPRGALAQLVASGVPAPKAVSMVVELLRKRASPAQVLAFGNLVESDVLSGLPAEESATLRLHSVDAAFGDRSVTAATAPSSDNLNSFTGRPAASAPPPAKPKRRP
;
A
#
# COMPACT_ATOMS: atom_id res chain seq x y z
N MET A 1 43.63 73.71 6.50
CA MET A 1 42.47 72.78 6.36
C MET A 1 42.95 71.36 6.52
N ARG A 2 42.80 70.74 7.69
CA ARG A 2 43.21 69.35 7.97
C ARG A 2 41.96 68.56 8.29
N ARG A 3 41.65 67.57 7.44
CA ARG A 3 40.58 66.60 7.65
C ARG A 3 41.10 65.47 8.52
N ALA A 4 40.43 65.19 9.63
CA ALA A 4 40.65 64.02 10.49
C ALA A 4 39.98 62.75 9.90
N PRO A 5 40.60 61.59 9.99
CA PRO A 5 39.96 60.33 9.61
C PRO A 5 39.11 59.79 10.78
N GLY A 6 37.81 59.52 10.49
CA GLY A 6 36.91 58.86 11.45
C GLY A 6 37.21 57.37 11.53
N TYR A 7 37.53 56.88 12.72
CA TYR A 7 37.62 55.46 13.04
C TYR A 7 36.21 54.88 13.25
N ILE A 8 35.79 53.97 12.38
CA ILE A 8 34.60 53.15 12.58
C ILE A 8 34.99 51.98 13.46
N ILE A 9 34.54 51.98 14.71
CA ILE A 9 34.66 50.84 15.62
C ILE A 9 33.57 49.84 15.27
N LEU A 10 33.97 48.72 14.58
CA LEU A 10 33.11 47.62 14.31
C LEU A 10 33.03 46.74 15.57
N THR A 11 31.98 46.90 16.35
CA THR A 11 31.65 46.00 17.48
C THR A 11 31.15 44.68 16.97
N LEU A 12 32.01 43.66 17.03
CA LEU A 12 31.66 42.27 16.71
C LEU A 12 30.82 41.71 17.90
N ALA A 13 29.51 41.64 17.74
CA ALA A 13 28.63 40.96 18.68
C ALA A 13 28.79 39.43 18.48
N ILE A 14 29.53 38.77 19.36
CA ILE A 14 29.56 37.30 19.45
C ILE A 14 28.25 36.87 20.09
N ALA A 15 27.29 36.47 19.24
CA ALA A 15 26.12 35.78 19.72
C ALA A 15 26.56 34.40 20.22
N ALA A 16 26.53 34.18 21.53
CA ALA A 16 26.71 32.88 22.13
C ALA A 16 25.56 31.97 21.65
N LEU A 17 25.86 31.04 20.74
CA LEU A 17 24.98 29.91 20.49
C LEU A 17 24.98 29.05 21.78
N GLY A 18 23.99 29.27 22.63
CA GLY A 18 23.63 28.33 23.69
C GLY A 18 23.28 26.96 23.02
N PRO A 19 23.52 25.84 23.72
CA PRO A 19 23.12 24.54 23.20
C PRO A 19 21.60 24.58 22.99
N ALA A 20 21.15 24.51 21.74
CA ALA A 20 19.77 24.37 21.39
C ALA A 20 19.26 23.09 22.09
N ALA A 21 18.47 23.27 23.18
CA ALA A 21 17.67 22.21 23.76
C ALA A 21 16.92 21.57 22.58
N GLY A 22 17.22 20.30 22.32
CA GLY A 22 16.83 19.61 21.09
C GLY A 22 15.34 19.78 20.82
N ALA A 23 15.04 20.59 19.82
CA ALA A 23 13.71 20.63 19.25
C ALA A 23 13.43 19.22 18.74
N GLN A 24 12.64 18.47 19.52
CA GLN A 24 12.22 17.14 19.12
C GLN A 24 11.50 17.27 17.80
N SER A 25 11.97 16.55 16.77
CA SER A 25 11.38 16.66 15.43
C SER A 25 9.89 16.33 15.52
N PRO A 26 9.03 16.99 14.70
CA PRO A 26 7.60 16.71 14.70
C PRO A 26 7.30 15.23 14.44
N ALA A 27 8.20 14.53 13.76
CA ALA A 27 8.13 13.07 13.55
C ALA A 27 8.33 12.30 14.87
N TYR A 28 9.22 12.75 15.75
CA TYR A 28 9.41 12.16 17.08
C TYR A 28 8.19 12.38 17.98
N ALA A 29 7.67 13.60 18.02
CA ALA A 29 6.48 13.93 18.80
C ALA A 29 5.26 13.11 18.34
N ALA A 30 5.06 12.97 17.03
CA ALA A 30 4.01 12.12 16.47
C ALA A 30 4.24 10.62 16.78
N ALA A 31 5.49 10.17 16.78
CA ALA A 31 5.85 8.79 17.11
C ALA A 31 5.56 8.48 18.59
N THR A 32 5.98 9.34 19.50
CA THR A 32 5.73 9.18 20.97
C THR A 32 4.25 9.26 21.30
N ALA A 33 3.53 10.25 20.76
CA ALA A 33 2.08 10.38 20.94
C ALA A 33 1.30 9.16 20.44
N SER A 34 1.75 8.55 19.35
CA SER A 34 1.04 7.41 18.73
C SER A 34 1.38 6.05 19.34
N LEU A 35 2.48 5.94 20.09
CA LEU A 35 2.98 4.68 20.67
C LEU A 35 2.81 4.58 22.19
N GLY A 36 2.22 5.60 22.82
CA GLY A 36 2.11 5.71 24.28
C GLY A 36 3.46 6.04 24.92
N ASP A 37 3.44 6.27 26.24
CA ASP A 37 4.56 6.77 27.06
C ASP A 37 5.77 5.81 27.19
N THR A 38 5.80 4.75 26.39
CA THR A 38 6.90 3.78 26.41
C THR A 38 8.08 4.33 25.60
N ALA A 39 9.22 4.51 26.25
CA ALA A 39 10.46 4.98 25.61
C ALA A 39 10.78 4.21 24.33
N ILE A 40 10.90 4.94 23.22
CA ILE A 40 11.32 4.38 21.92
C ILE A 40 12.85 4.41 21.86
N ASP A 41 13.43 3.33 21.41
CA ASP A 41 14.89 3.26 21.21
C ASP A 41 15.38 4.38 20.30
N PRO A 42 16.42 5.15 20.69
CA PRO A 42 16.91 6.30 19.91
C PRO A 42 17.33 5.92 18.47
N SER A 43 17.74 4.67 18.22
CA SER A 43 18.09 4.22 16.88
C SER A 43 16.89 4.07 15.96
N ILE A 44 15.73 3.68 16.51
CA ILE A 44 14.45 3.60 15.79
C ILE A 44 13.96 5.01 15.48
N VAL A 45 14.08 5.94 16.41
CA VAL A 45 13.72 7.35 16.21
C VAL A 45 14.50 7.94 15.03
N ARG A 46 15.83 7.80 15.05
CA ARG A 46 16.70 8.29 13.96
C ARG A 46 16.35 7.68 12.61
N LEU A 47 15.95 6.41 12.58
CA LEU A 47 15.50 5.75 11.35
C LEU A 47 14.22 6.38 10.79
N ILE A 48 13.24 6.67 11.66
CA ILE A 48 11.98 7.34 11.28
C ILE A 48 12.26 8.75 10.78
N GLU A 49 13.10 9.52 11.48
CA GLU A 49 13.49 10.87 11.08
C GLU A 49 14.18 10.88 9.71
N SER A 50 15.16 9.99 9.52
CA SER A 50 15.84 9.83 8.24
C SER A 50 14.88 9.42 7.11
N ALA A 51 13.89 8.58 7.37
CA ALA A 51 12.86 8.24 6.40
C ALA A 51 11.96 9.44 6.08
N SER A 52 11.57 10.21 7.10
CA SER A 52 10.73 11.41 6.94
C SER A 52 11.43 12.51 6.15
N THR A 53 12.74 12.73 6.35
CA THR A 53 13.52 13.71 5.57
C THR A 53 13.60 13.34 4.08
N ARG A 54 13.50 12.05 3.75
CA ARG A 54 13.38 11.55 2.37
C ARG A 54 11.95 11.58 1.82
N GLY A 55 11.00 12.10 2.60
CA GLY A 55 9.59 12.19 2.23
C GLY A 55 8.85 10.86 2.30
N LEU A 56 9.37 9.85 3.01
CA LEU A 56 8.64 8.60 3.21
C LEU A 56 7.56 8.76 4.29
N PRO A 57 6.43 8.06 4.16
CA PRO A 57 5.34 8.15 5.13
C PRO A 57 5.73 7.50 6.46
N SER A 58 5.55 8.23 7.56
CA SER A 58 5.82 7.73 8.93
C SER A 58 4.76 6.72 9.41
N GLY A 59 3.52 6.82 8.95
CA GLY A 59 2.41 5.97 9.38
C GLY A 59 2.71 4.47 9.30
N PRO A 60 3.13 3.93 8.15
CA PRO A 60 3.51 2.52 8.01
C PRO A 60 4.65 2.10 8.95
N LEU A 61 5.62 2.98 9.20
CA LEU A 61 6.74 2.70 10.11
C LEU A 61 6.23 2.58 11.56
N LEU A 62 5.36 3.50 11.99
CA LEU A 62 4.73 3.45 13.31
C LEU A 62 3.84 2.22 13.47
N ALA A 63 3.08 1.84 12.45
CA ALA A 63 2.29 0.62 12.46
C ALA A 63 3.18 -0.62 12.65
N LYS A 64 4.34 -0.67 11.98
CA LYS A 64 5.30 -1.77 12.12
C LYS A 64 5.92 -1.87 13.51
N ILE A 65 6.17 -0.72 14.17
CA ILE A 65 6.64 -0.71 15.57
C ILE A 65 5.55 -1.28 16.49
N ARG A 66 4.29 -0.84 16.32
CA ARG A 66 3.16 -1.36 17.11
C ARG A 66 3.02 -2.87 16.94
N GLU A 67 3.09 -3.36 15.70
CA GLU A 67 3.06 -4.79 15.42
C GLU A 67 4.18 -5.54 16.13
N GLY A 68 5.41 -5.02 16.06
CA GLY A 68 6.56 -5.62 16.74
C GLY A 68 6.37 -5.68 18.25
N ARG A 69 5.85 -4.62 18.87
CA ARG A 69 5.54 -4.57 20.31
C ARG A 69 4.44 -5.56 20.70
N LEU A 70 3.35 -5.61 19.95
CA LEU A 70 2.27 -6.58 20.16
C LEU A 70 2.78 -8.03 20.12
N LYS A 71 3.70 -8.32 19.21
CA LYS A 71 4.37 -9.62 19.07
C LYS A 71 5.51 -9.83 20.09
N ARG A 72 5.74 -8.88 21.00
CA ARG A 72 6.84 -8.90 21.97
C ARG A 72 8.21 -9.12 21.34
N ALA A 73 8.40 -8.57 20.13
CA ALA A 73 9.68 -8.67 19.42
C ALA A 73 10.74 -7.79 20.12
N THR A 74 11.98 -8.23 20.09
CA THR A 74 13.11 -7.47 20.63
C THR A 74 13.38 -6.22 19.79
N THR A 75 13.93 -5.18 20.40
CA THR A 75 14.28 -3.91 19.71
C THR A 75 15.15 -4.14 18.46
N PRO A 76 16.21 -4.98 18.47
CA PRO A 76 16.97 -5.27 17.24
C PRO A 76 16.10 -5.85 16.13
N ARG A 77 15.16 -6.75 16.45
CA ARG A 77 14.26 -7.36 15.47
C ARG A 77 13.28 -6.35 14.87
N ILE A 78 12.74 -5.45 15.71
CA ILE A 78 11.89 -4.34 15.23
C ILE A 78 12.70 -3.42 14.30
N ARG A 79 13.93 -3.06 14.69
CA ARG A 79 14.81 -2.21 13.86
C ARG A 79 15.10 -2.85 12.50
N THR A 80 15.45 -4.13 12.46
CA THR A 80 15.69 -4.87 11.20
C THR A 80 14.45 -4.83 10.29
N ALA A 81 13.27 -5.09 10.86
CA ALA A 81 12.01 -5.05 10.11
C ALA A 81 11.70 -3.62 9.57
N LEU A 82 11.98 -2.59 10.35
CA LEU A 82 11.83 -1.20 9.94
C LEU A 82 12.80 -0.82 8.82
N THR A 83 14.07 -1.20 8.94
CA THR A 83 15.07 -0.95 7.88
C THR A 83 14.65 -1.59 6.57
N ALA A 84 14.18 -2.84 6.60
CA ALA A 84 13.67 -3.52 5.43
C ALA A 84 12.43 -2.81 4.83
N LEU A 85 11.52 -2.32 5.67
CA LEU A 85 10.35 -1.55 5.21
C LEU A 85 10.76 -0.22 4.59
N VAL A 86 11.68 0.52 5.20
CA VAL A 86 12.22 1.78 4.65
C VAL A 86 12.85 1.55 3.28
N THR A 87 13.68 0.52 3.13
CA THR A 87 14.29 0.19 1.84
C THR A 87 13.25 -0.10 0.76
N ARG A 88 12.19 -0.83 1.09
CA ARG A 88 11.09 -1.11 0.14
C ARG A 88 10.28 0.15 -0.21
N LEU A 89 10.01 1.01 0.76
CA LEU A 89 9.35 2.29 0.51
C LEU A 89 10.20 3.21 -0.37
N ASP A 90 11.52 3.27 -0.17
CA ASP A 90 12.45 4.00 -1.04
C ASP A 90 12.41 3.44 -2.47
N SER A 91 12.46 2.11 -2.62
CA SER A 91 12.38 1.45 -3.93
C SER A 91 11.02 1.70 -4.61
N ALA A 92 9.93 1.63 -3.85
CA ALA A 92 8.59 1.96 -4.34
C ALA A 92 8.51 3.44 -4.79
N ARG A 93 9.09 4.38 -4.01
CA ARG A 93 9.17 5.79 -4.35
C ARG A 93 9.97 6.01 -5.64
N ALA A 94 11.10 5.35 -5.80
CA ALA A 94 11.91 5.42 -7.01
C ALA A 94 11.17 4.87 -8.25
N ALA A 95 10.36 3.82 -8.08
CA ALA A 95 9.55 3.25 -9.15
C ALA A 95 8.33 4.09 -9.51
N LEU A 96 7.67 4.69 -8.50
CA LEU A 96 6.39 5.38 -8.64
C LEU A 96 6.55 6.90 -8.86
N GLY A 97 7.71 7.45 -8.53
CA GLY A 97 7.98 8.89 -8.63
C GLY A 97 7.43 9.72 -7.46
N PRO A 98 7.70 11.04 -7.47
CA PRO A 98 7.42 11.93 -6.33
C PRO A 98 5.92 12.18 -6.09
N SER A 99 5.09 12.01 -7.11
CA SER A 99 3.63 12.24 -7.03
C SER A 99 2.85 11.03 -6.47
N ALA A 100 3.53 9.94 -6.08
CA ALA A 100 2.87 8.76 -5.53
C ALA A 100 2.22 9.07 -4.17
N THR A 101 0.98 8.66 -3.99
CA THR A 101 0.27 8.75 -2.72
C THR A 101 0.85 7.79 -1.68
N VAL A 102 0.52 8.01 -0.40
CA VAL A 102 0.94 7.10 0.68
C VAL A 102 0.48 5.67 0.43
N ASP A 103 -0.79 5.49 0.04
CA ASP A 103 -1.37 4.17 -0.24
C ASP A 103 -0.67 3.49 -1.43
N GLU A 104 -0.30 4.26 -2.44
CA GLU A 104 0.46 3.74 -3.56
C GLU A 104 1.87 3.30 -3.18
N LEU A 105 2.54 4.05 -2.30
CA LEU A 105 3.86 3.68 -1.79
C LEU A 105 3.81 2.41 -0.95
N VAL A 106 2.79 2.30 -0.08
CA VAL A 106 2.58 1.10 0.76
C VAL A 106 2.32 -0.12 -0.11
N ALA A 107 1.34 -0.03 -1.03
CA ALA A 107 1.02 -1.13 -1.94
C ALA A 107 2.21 -1.52 -2.84
N GLY A 108 3.01 -0.55 -3.28
CA GLY A 108 4.25 -0.82 -4.01
C GLY A 108 5.30 -1.52 -3.15
N ALA A 109 5.47 -1.09 -1.90
CA ALA A 109 6.39 -1.73 -0.96
C ALA A 109 5.95 -3.16 -0.59
N ASP A 110 4.65 -3.41 -0.51
CA ASP A 110 4.08 -4.75 -0.27
C ASP A 110 4.29 -5.67 -1.48
N ALA A 111 4.11 -5.15 -2.70
CA ALA A 111 4.43 -5.89 -3.92
C ALA A 111 5.92 -6.30 -3.97
N LEU A 112 6.81 -5.37 -3.62
CA LEU A 112 8.25 -5.65 -3.52
C LEU A 112 8.55 -6.67 -2.40
N ALA A 113 7.83 -6.62 -1.27
CA ALA A 113 7.97 -7.59 -0.18
C ALA A 113 7.51 -9.00 -0.59
N ALA A 114 6.48 -9.08 -1.44
CA ALA A 114 5.98 -10.33 -1.99
C ALA A 114 6.90 -10.94 -3.06
N GLY A 115 7.88 -10.17 -3.57
CA GLY A 115 8.85 -10.66 -4.56
C GLY A 115 8.69 -10.06 -5.96
N ALA A 116 7.77 -9.09 -6.15
CA ALA A 116 7.75 -8.30 -7.36
C ALA A 116 9.02 -7.42 -7.46
N ASN A 117 9.42 -7.05 -8.67
CA ASN A 117 10.51 -6.11 -8.88
C ASN A 117 10.00 -4.68 -9.16
N ALA A 118 10.91 -3.71 -9.20
CA ALA A 118 10.58 -2.31 -9.46
C ALA A 118 9.94 -2.10 -10.85
N ASP A 119 10.32 -2.91 -11.86
CA ASP A 119 9.75 -2.85 -13.21
C ASP A 119 8.28 -3.26 -13.22
N ALA A 120 7.93 -4.29 -12.42
CA ALA A 120 6.54 -4.72 -12.21
C ALA A 120 5.68 -3.57 -11.63
N VAL A 121 6.20 -2.90 -10.61
CA VAL A 121 5.52 -1.76 -9.98
C VAL A 121 5.35 -0.60 -10.97
N ARG A 122 6.37 -0.31 -11.79
CA ARG A 122 6.30 0.71 -12.86
C ARG A 122 5.28 0.35 -13.95
N ALA A 123 5.29 -0.91 -14.40
CA ALA A 123 4.37 -1.38 -15.44
C ALA A 123 2.90 -1.26 -15.01
N VAL A 124 2.57 -1.64 -13.78
CA VAL A 124 1.22 -1.47 -13.22
C VAL A 124 0.85 0.01 -13.13
N ARG A 125 1.78 0.89 -12.72
CA ARG A 125 1.53 2.33 -12.70
C ARG A 125 1.23 2.88 -14.10
N ALA A 126 2.05 2.52 -15.07
CA ALA A 126 1.85 2.97 -16.45
C ALA A 126 0.50 2.51 -17.02
N ALA A 127 0.08 1.28 -16.72
CA ALA A 127 -1.22 0.74 -17.15
C ALA A 127 -2.42 1.38 -16.44
N SER A 128 -2.22 2.00 -15.27
CA SER A 128 -3.30 2.63 -14.50
C SER A 128 -3.78 3.96 -15.09
N LEU A 129 -3.17 4.48 -16.15
CA LEU A 129 -3.61 5.68 -16.90
C LEU A 129 -3.94 6.88 -16.00
N GLY A 130 -3.15 7.15 -14.96
CA GLY A 130 -3.37 8.23 -14.00
C GLY A 130 -4.42 7.97 -12.92
N GLN A 131 -5.10 6.83 -12.95
CA GLN A 131 -5.96 6.39 -11.84
C GLN A 131 -5.13 5.97 -10.63
N PRO A 132 -5.66 6.08 -9.39
CA PRO A 132 -5.00 5.54 -8.21
C PRO A 132 -4.69 4.06 -8.39
N ALA A 133 -3.41 3.72 -8.35
CA ALA A 133 -2.96 2.36 -8.63
C ALA A 133 -2.65 1.54 -7.36
N SER A 134 -3.18 1.94 -6.19
CA SER A 134 -3.02 1.20 -4.93
C SER A 134 -3.66 -0.19 -5.02
N ALA A 135 -4.90 -0.29 -5.49
CA ALA A 135 -5.60 -1.56 -5.66
C ALA A 135 -4.89 -2.52 -6.65
N PRO A 136 -4.50 -2.09 -7.88
CA PRO A 136 -3.74 -2.94 -8.79
C PRO A 136 -2.41 -3.43 -8.21
N ARG A 137 -1.70 -2.59 -7.45
CA ARG A 137 -0.46 -3.00 -6.79
C ARG A 137 -0.69 -3.95 -5.61
N GLY A 138 -1.77 -3.74 -4.85
CA GLY A 138 -2.21 -4.67 -3.82
C GLY A 138 -2.52 -6.04 -4.40
N ALA A 139 -3.27 -6.10 -5.50
CA ALA A 139 -3.55 -7.35 -6.20
C ALA A 139 -2.27 -8.00 -6.76
N LEU A 140 -1.32 -7.21 -7.31
CA LEU A 140 -0.02 -7.72 -7.73
C LEU A 140 0.72 -8.36 -6.55
N ALA A 141 0.79 -7.68 -5.40
CA ALA A 141 1.43 -8.21 -4.20
C ALA A 141 0.80 -9.54 -3.76
N GLN A 142 -0.53 -9.60 -3.76
CA GLN A 142 -1.29 -10.79 -3.38
C GLN A 142 -1.07 -11.96 -4.33
N LEU A 143 -1.13 -11.74 -5.64
CA LEU A 143 -0.86 -12.77 -6.63
C LEU A 143 0.54 -13.36 -6.48
N VAL A 144 1.56 -12.51 -6.33
CA VAL A 144 2.95 -12.97 -6.15
C VAL A 144 3.12 -13.69 -4.81
N ALA A 145 2.51 -13.19 -3.73
CA ALA A 145 2.51 -13.85 -2.43
C ALA A 145 1.80 -15.22 -2.45
N SER A 146 0.77 -15.38 -3.30
CA SER A 146 0.09 -16.66 -3.52
C SER A 146 0.90 -17.64 -4.39
N GLY A 147 2.04 -17.22 -4.94
CA GLY A 147 2.92 -18.08 -5.73
C GLY A 147 2.79 -17.91 -7.25
N VAL A 148 2.01 -16.94 -7.74
CA VAL A 148 1.97 -16.63 -9.16
C VAL A 148 3.30 -15.97 -9.56
N PRO A 149 4.01 -16.44 -10.61
CA PRO A 149 5.24 -15.79 -11.06
C PRO A 149 5.04 -14.30 -11.35
N ALA A 150 5.95 -13.46 -10.87
CA ALA A 150 5.80 -11.99 -10.95
C ALA A 150 5.54 -11.48 -12.39
N PRO A 151 6.21 -11.95 -13.46
CA PRO A 151 5.90 -11.51 -14.83
C PRO A 151 4.46 -11.84 -15.25
N LYS A 152 3.94 -13.01 -14.85
CA LYS A 152 2.57 -13.43 -15.15
C LYS A 152 1.56 -12.61 -14.34
N ALA A 153 1.81 -12.39 -13.06
CA ALA A 153 0.98 -11.54 -12.20
C ALA A 153 0.87 -10.11 -12.75
N VAL A 154 1.99 -9.53 -13.23
CA VAL A 154 1.98 -8.20 -13.89
C VAL A 154 1.12 -8.22 -15.14
N SER A 155 1.30 -9.20 -16.04
CA SER A 155 0.52 -9.25 -17.29
C SER A 155 -0.98 -9.36 -17.01
N MET A 156 -1.39 -10.16 -16.03
CA MET A 156 -2.79 -10.30 -15.63
C MET A 156 -3.37 -9.01 -15.06
N VAL A 157 -2.66 -8.35 -14.15
CA VAL A 157 -3.10 -7.05 -13.59
C VAL A 157 -3.20 -5.99 -14.68
N VAL A 158 -2.22 -5.91 -15.59
CA VAL A 158 -2.23 -4.98 -16.72
C VAL A 158 -3.40 -5.26 -17.66
N GLU A 159 -3.72 -6.53 -17.90
CA GLU A 159 -4.87 -6.93 -18.71
C GLU A 159 -6.20 -6.51 -18.09
N LEU A 160 -6.38 -6.71 -16.78
CA LEU A 160 -7.55 -6.23 -16.05
C LEU A 160 -7.70 -4.70 -16.17
N LEU A 161 -6.59 -3.96 -16.05
CA LEU A 161 -6.59 -2.51 -16.23
C LEU A 161 -6.96 -2.08 -17.65
N ARG A 162 -6.45 -2.78 -18.68
CA ARG A 162 -6.82 -2.52 -20.09
C ARG A 162 -8.32 -2.76 -20.34
N LYS A 163 -8.90 -3.75 -19.67
CA LYS A 163 -10.34 -4.02 -19.70
C LYS A 163 -11.17 -3.07 -18.83
N ARG A 164 -10.52 -2.07 -18.24
CA ARG A 164 -11.15 -1.08 -17.34
C ARG A 164 -11.85 -1.72 -16.14
N ALA A 165 -11.28 -2.82 -15.64
CA ALA A 165 -11.74 -3.39 -14.38
C ALA A 165 -11.66 -2.36 -13.26
N SER A 166 -12.70 -2.29 -12.44
CA SER A 166 -12.72 -1.39 -11.29
C SER A 166 -11.69 -1.82 -10.24
N PRO A 167 -11.24 -0.91 -9.36
CA PRO A 167 -10.34 -1.27 -8.25
C PRO A 167 -10.85 -2.44 -7.42
N ALA A 168 -12.16 -2.50 -7.17
CA ALA A 168 -12.79 -3.60 -6.43
C ALA A 168 -12.68 -4.95 -7.18
N GLN A 169 -12.87 -4.94 -8.51
CA GLN A 169 -12.73 -6.15 -9.32
C GLN A 169 -11.28 -6.64 -9.38
N VAL A 170 -10.32 -5.73 -9.47
CA VAL A 170 -8.90 -6.09 -9.45
C VAL A 170 -8.50 -6.71 -8.11
N LEU A 171 -8.96 -6.17 -6.98
CA LEU A 171 -8.74 -6.77 -5.66
C LEU A 171 -9.46 -8.10 -5.50
N ALA A 172 -10.72 -8.20 -5.95
CA ALA A 172 -11.48 -9.44 -5.90
C ALA A 172 -10.79 -10.56 -6.70
N PHE A 173 -10.17 -10.25 -7.82
CA PHE A 173 -9.39 -11.20 -8.60
C PHE A 173 -8.23 -11.79 -7.74
N GLY A 174 -7.45 -10.95 -7.06
CA GLY A 174 -6.38 -11.42 -6.17
C GLY A 174 -6.91 -12.29 -5.03
N ASN A 175 -8.01 -11.87 -4.37
CA ASN A 175 -8.64 -12.63 -3.29
C ASN A 175 -9.14 -14.01 -3.75
N LEU A 176 -9.72 -14.10 -4.95
CA LEU A 176 -10.20 -15.37 -5.49
C LEU A 176 -9.04 -16.33 -5.77
N VAL A 177 -7.95 -15.85 -6.36
CA VAL A 177 -6.75 -16.66 -6.57
C VAL A 177 -6.17 -17.15 -5.25
N GLU A 178 -6.05 -16.29 -4.25
CA GLU A 178 -5.59 -16.69 -2.91
C GLU A 178 -6.51 -17.76 -2.30
N SER A 179 -7.82 -17.58 -2.37
CA SER A 179 -8.80 -18.56 -1.87
C SER A 179 -8.66 -19.92 -2.56
N ASP A 180 -8.48 -19.93 -3.88
CA ASP A 180 -8.28 -21.16 -4.65
C ASP A 180 -7.00 -21.88 -4.24
N VAL A 181 -5.91 -21.13 -4.07
CA VAL A 181 -4.61 -21.67 -3.62
C VAL A 181 -4.72 -22.26 -2.22
N LEU A 182 -5.40 -21.57 -1.31
CA LEU A 182 -5.67 -22.12 0.04
C LEU A 182 -6.55 -23.37 0.00
N SER A 183 -7.35 -23.53 -1.06
CA SER A 183 -8.16 -24.73 -1.31
C SER A 183 -7.40 -25.84 -2.03
N GLY A 184 -6.11 -25.63 -2.36
CA GLY A 184 -5.22 -26.62 -2.94
C GLY A 184 -5.03 -26.53 -4.46
N LEU A 185 -5.57 -25.51 -5.14
CA LEU A 185 -5.30 -25.31 -6.56
C LEU A 185 -3.90 -24.69 -6.75
N PRO A 186 -3.16 -25.10 -7.81
CA PRO A 186 -1.92 -24.43 -8.18
C PRO A 186 -2.16 -22.96 -8.52
N ALA A 187 -1.30 -22.08 -8.00
CA ALA A 187 -1.48 -20.62 -8.09
C ALA A 187 -1.60 -20.12 -9.54
N GLU A 188 -0.79 -20.65 -10.43
CA GLU A 188 -0.77 -20.26 -11.84
C GLU A 188 -2.01 -20.71 -12.62
N GLU A 189 -2.51 -21.90 -12.31
CA GLU A 189 -3.75 -22.44 -12.90
C GLU A 189 -4.96 -21.68 -12.41
N SER A 190 -5.06 -21.44 -11.09
CA SER A 190 -6.11 -20.62 -10.50
C SER A 190 -6.15 -19.23 -11.13
N ALA A 191 -5.01 -18.55 -11.19
CA ALA A 191 -4.94 -17.21 -11.77
C ALA A 191 -5.39 -17.19 -13.24
N THR A 192 -5.02 -18.19 -14.01
CA THR A 192 -5.44 -18.33 -15.42
C THR A 192 -6.94 -18.58 -15.55
N LEU A 193 -7.49 -19.50 -14.73
CA LEU A 193 -8.92 -19.81 -14.71
C LEU A 193 -9.74 -18.57 -14.34
N ARG A 194 -9.32 -17.83 -13.32
CA ARG A 194 -10.01 -16.62 -12.87
C ARG A 194 -9.92 -15.49 -13.91
N LEU A 195 -8.81 -15.36 -14.62
CA LEU A 195 -8.70 -14.39 -15.72
C LEU A 195 -9.68 -14.71 -16.86
N HIS A 196 -9.81 -15.98 -17.27
CA HIS A 196 -10.79 -16.39 -18.27
C HIS A 196 -12.24 -16.13 -17.81
N SER A 197 -12.54 -16.32 -16.52
CA SER A 197 -13.87 -16.00 -15.97
C SER A 197 -14.17 -14.50 -16.04
N VAL A 198 -13.15 -13.65 -15.82
CA VAL A 198 -13.24 -12.20 -16.03
C VAL A 198 -13.50 -11.87 -17.49
N ASP A 199 -12.79 -12.52 -18.41
CA ASP A 199 -12.94 -12.32 -19.87
C ASP A 199 -14.35 -12.62 -20.34
N ALA A 200 -14.94 -13.71 -19.89
CA ALA A 200 -16.33 -14.05 -20.17
C ALA A 200 -17.30 -12.96 -19.66
N ALA A 201 -17.10 -12.49 -18.43
CA ALA A 201 -17.94 -11.46 -17.82
C ALA A 201 -17.83 -10.07 -18.49
N PHE A 202 -16.66 -9.76 -19.10
CA PHE A 202 -16.46 -8.51 -19.85
C PHE A 202 -16.85 -8.65 -21.32
N GLY A 203 -16.75 -9.86 -21.92
CA GLY A 203 -17.19 -10.16 -23.29
C GLY A 203 -18.69 -9.98 -23.46
N ASP A 204 -19.50 -10.41 -22.50
CA ASP A 204 -20.96 -10.25 -22.51
C ASP A 204 -21.40 -8.78 -22.44
N ARG A 205 -20.60 -7.88 -21.86
CA ARG A 205 -20.93 -6.43 -21.79
C ARG A 205 -20.83 -5.71 -23.12
N SER A 206 -20.07 -6.23 -24.07
CA SER A 206 -19.97 -5.65 -25.42
C SER A 206 -21.23 -5.90 -26.25
N VAL A 207 -22.08 -6.84 -25.85
CA VAL A 207 -23.32 -7.21 -26.56
C VAL A 207 -24.56 -6.46 -25.99
N THR A 208 -24.50 -5.96 -24.75
CA THR A 208 -25.63 -5.28 -24.09
C THR A 208 -25.25 -3.90 -23.56
N ALA A 209 -24.95 -2.98 -24.46
CA ALA A 209 -24.75 -1.57 -24.12
C ALA A 209 -26.09 -0.85 -23.86
N ALA A 210 -26.88 -1.27 -22.86
CA ALA A 210 -28.09 -0.55 -22.47
C ALA A 210 -28.68 -0.88 -21.10
N THR A 211 -27.94 -1.44 -20.12
CA THR A 211 -28.55 -1.62 -18.79
C THR A 211 -27.50 -1.40 -17.69
N ALA A 212 -27.84 -0.52 -16.72
CA ALA A 212 -27.02 -0.27 -15.54
C ALA A 212 -26.65 -1.60 -14.84
N PRO A 213 -25.44 -1.73 -14.25
CA PRO A 213 -25.02 -2.97 -13.63
C PRO A 213 -25.92 -3.26 -12.42
N SER A 214 -26.76 -4.28 -12.53
CA SER A 214 -27.48 -4.84 -11.39
C SER A 214 -26.48 -5.43 -10.40
N SER A 215 -26.75 -5.27 -9.11
CA SER A 215 -25.97 -5.86 -8.01
C SER A 215 -25.78 -7.39 -8.11
N ASP A 216 -26.59 -8.07 -8.90
CA ASP A 216 -26.51 -9.50 -9.17
C ASP A 216 -25.26 -9.94 -9.95
N ASN A 217 -24.64 -9.04 -10.74
CA ASN A 217 -23.45 -9.35 -11.51
C ASN A 217 -22.17 -9.43 -10.66
N LEU A 218 -22.17 -8.85 -9.45
CA LEU A 218 -21.06 -8.98 -8.51
C LEU A 218 -21.04 -10.38 -7.86
N ASN A 219 -22.23 -10.97 -7.65
CA ASN A 219 -22.34 -12.31 -7.08
C ASN A 219 -21.91 -13.44 -8.05
N SER A 220 -22.14 -13.26 -9.35
CA SER A 220 -21.66 -14.21 -10.36
C SER A 220 -20.14 -14.19 -10.50
N PHE A 221 -19.50 -13.04 -10.28
CA PHE A 221 -18.04 -12.91 -10.31
C PHE A 221 -17.36 -13.57 -9.09
N THR A 222 -18.04 -13.57 -7.92
CA THR A 222 -17.49 -14.17 -6.69
C THR A 222 -17.75 -15.67 -6.56
N GLY A 223 -18.51 -16.29 -7.47
CA GLY A 223 -18.84 -17.72 -7.42
C GLY A 223 -19.66 -18.11 -6.18
N ARG A 224 -20.24 -17.13 -5.49
CA ARG A 224 -21.09 -17.40 -4.33
C ARG A 224 -22.51 -17.72 -4.81
N PRO A 225 -23.06 -18.91 -4.55
CA PRO A 225 -24.44 -19.22 -4.90
C PRO A 225 -25.37 -18.25 -4.17
N ALA A 226 -26.33 -17.66 -4.89
CA ALA A 226 -27.36 -16.83 -4.29
C ALA A 226 -28.02 -17.61 -3.15
N ALA A 227 -28.00 -17.01 -1.94
CA ALA A 227 -28.69 -17.61 -0.80
C ALA A 227 -30.17 -17.75 -1.14
N SER A 228 -30.67 -18.98 -1.25
CA SER A 228 -32.06 -19.26 -1.49
C SER A 228 -32.90 -18.57 -0.42
N ALA A 229 -33.79 -17.70 -0.84
CA ALA A 229 -34.73 -17.03 0.07
C ALA A 229 -35.53 -18.09 0.83
N PRO A 230 -35.74 -17.94 2.15
CA PRO A 230 -36.55 -18.88 2.90
C PRO A 230 -37.99 -18.88 2.35
N PRO A 231 -38.65 -20.04 2.28
CA PRO A 231 -40.03 -20.14 1.78
C PRO A 231 -40.98 -19.31 2.65
N PRO A 232 -42.02 -18.70 2.06
CA PRO A 232 -43.00 -17.89 2.80
C PRO A 232 -43.69 -18.71 3.88
N ALA A 233 -43.79 -18.14 5.08
CA ALA A 233 -44.45 -18.74 6.23
C ALA A 233 -45.95 -19.02 5.92
N LYS A 234 -46.39 -20.23 6.13
CA LYS A 234 -47.82 -20.62 6.00
C LYS A 234 -48.67 -19.81 6.96
N PRO A 235 -49.84 -19.29 6.52
CA PRO A 235 -50.72 -18.54 7.39
C PRO A 235 -51.27 -19.47 8.52
N LYS A 236 -51.12 -19.03 9.78
CA LYS A 236 -51.73 -19.69 10.94
C LYS A 236 -53.23 -19.54 10.84
N ARG A 237 -53.96 -20.65 10.71
CA ARG A 237 -55.43 -20.69 10.94
C ARG A 237 -55.67 -20.38 12.42
N ARG A 238 -56.45 -19.36 12.69
CA ARG A 238 -57.04 -19.10 14.01
C ARG A 238 -58.23 -20.03 14.21
N PRO A 239 -58.45 -20.46 15.45
CA PRO A 239 -59.64 -21.24 15.83
C PRO A 239 -60.93 -20.40 15.80
#